data_0f4e35cf74862a1db5630c0c6cf8b407
#
_entry.id   0f4e35cf74862a1db5630c0c6cf8b407
#
_cell.length_a   1.000
_cell.length_b   1.000
_cell.length_c   1.000
_cell.angle_alpha   90.00
_cell.angle_beta   90.00
_cell.angle_gamma   90.00
#
_symmetry.space_group_name_H-M   'P 1'
#
loop_
_entity.id
_entity.type
_entity.pdbx_description
1 polymer ?
#
loop_
_entity_poly.entity_id
_entity_poly.type
_entity_poly.pdbx_seq_one_letter_code
_entity_poly.pdbx_strand_id
1 'polypeptide(L)'
;MSKLFWAMLSFISRLPVPARWSQGLDFEHYSRGIVMFPLIGVVLGGITGLVFMALQAWCGIPLAALFAVLTLALLTGGFHLDGLADTCDGIFSARRRERMLEIMRDSRLGTHGGLALIFVLLAKVLVVSELALRGTPMLAAFAAACVAGRGTAVLLMYRHRYAREEGLGNVFIGKVTGRQTCVTLGLAAILAAVLLPGMRGVAALVVTIVAIFILGQLLKRTLGGQTGDTLGAAIELGELIFLLALL
;
A
#
# COMPACT_ATOMS: atom_id res chain seq x y z
N MET A 1 -17.24 10.86 -9.98
CA MET A 1 -16.47 10.60 -8.73
C MET A 1 -16.83 9.24 -8.13
N SER A 2 -18.12 8.91 -7.89
CA SER A 2 -18.52 7.62 -7.32
C SER A 2 -18.06 6.40 -8.15
N LYS A 3 -18.24 6.42 -9.46
CA LYS A 3 -17.79 5.33 -10.34
C LYS A 3 -16.27 5.06 -10.26
N LEU A 4 -15.45 6.12 -10.17
CA LEU A 4 -13.99 6.00 -10.01
C LEU A 4 -13.62 5.34 -8.67
N PHE A 5 -14.32 5.67 -7.59
CA PHE A 5 -14.12 5.02 -6.29
C PHE A 5 -14.34 3.51 -6.38
N TRP A 6 -15.48 3.10 -6.96
CA TRP A 6 -15.82 1.69 -7.09
C TRP A 6 -14.88 0.93 -8.02
N ALA A 7 -14.48 1.56 -9.14
CA ALA A 7 -13.49 1.00 -10.05
C ALA A 7 -12.13 0.79 -9.35
N MET A 8 -11.66 1.78 -8.59
CA MET A 8 -10.41 1.67 -7.86
C MET A 8 -10.50 0.66 -6.72
N LEU A 9 -11.63 0.60 -6.00
CA LEU A 9 -11.85 -0.39 -4.95
C LEU A 9 -11.79 -1.81 -5.51
N SER A 10 -12.46 -2.07 -6.64
CA SER A 10 -12.40 -3.39 -7.30
C SER A 10 -11.03 -3.70 -7.90
N PHE A 11 -10.26 -2.68 -8.29
CA PHE A 11 -8.93 -2.86 -8.87
C PHE A 11 -7.88 -3.30 -7.84
N ILE A 12 -7.90 -2.70 -6.63
CA ILE A 12 -6.88 -2.96 -5.61
C ILE A 12 -7.38 -3.81 -4.44
N SER A 13 -8.58 -4.36 -4.53
CA SER A 13 -9.14 -5.26 -3.52
C SER A 13 -9.97 -6.38 -4.13
N ARG A 14 -10.27 -7.39 -3.30
CA ARG A 14 -11.18 -8.50 -3.63
C ARG A 14 -12.59 -8.28 -3.09
N LEU A 15 -12.89 -7.08 -2.62
CA LEU A 15 -14.25 -6.75 -2.18
C LEU A 15 -15.22 -6.83 -3.36
N PRO A 16 -16.37 -7.48 -3.19
CA PRO A 16 -17.36 -7.64 -4.26
C PRO A 16 -18.00 -6.29 -4.60
N VAL A 17 -17.61 -5.71 -5.74
CA VAL A 17 -18.21 -4.49 -6.29
C VAL A 17 -19.10 -4.87 -7.46
N PRO A 18 -20.41 -4.56 -7.42
CA PRO A 18 -21.30 -4.83 -8.57
C PRO A 18 -20.80 -4.10 -9.82
N ALA A 19 -20.66 -4.82 -10.93
CA ALA A 19 -20.12 -4.28 -12.18
C ALA A 19 -20.84 -3.00 -12.64
N ARG A 20 -22.15 -2.87 -12.41
CA ARG A 20 -22.96 -1.68 -12.74
C ARG A 20 -22.46 -0.38 -12.08
N TRP A 21 -21.70 -0.47 -10.99
CA TRP A 21 -21.21 0.71 -10.27
C TRP A 21 -19.94 1.31 -10.88
N SER A 22 -19.21 0.53 -11.67
CA SER A 22 -17.98 0.96 -12.37
C SER A 22 -18.11 0.95 -13.90
N GLN A 23 -19.27 0.50 -14.45
CA GLN A 23 -19.50 0.43 -15.91
C GLN A 23 -19.32 1.77 -16.62
N GLY A 24 -18.70 1.72 -17.82
CA GLY A 24 -18.50 2.88 -18.69
C GLY A 24 -17.29 3.74 -18.30
N LEU A 25 -16.36 3.21 -17.50
CA LEU A 25 -15.05 3.82 -17.28
C LEU A 25 -14.01 3.10 -18.15
N ASP A 26 -13.45 3.84 -19.11
CA ASP A 26 -12.30 3.35 -19.87
C ASP A 26 -11.08 3.21 -18.95
N PHE A 27 -10.31 2.16 -19.17
CA PHE A 27 -9.12 1.85 -18.39
C PHE A 27 -8.08 2.99 -18.39
N GLU A 28 -8.04 3.76 -19.48
CA GLU A 28 -7.19 4.96 -19.58
C GLU A 28 -7.50 6.05 -18.55
N HIS A 29 -8.74 6.10 -18.07
CA HIS A 29 -9.16 7.09 -17.06
C HIS A 29 -8.86 6.66 -15.62
N TYR A 30 -8.32 5.46 -15.39
CA TYR A 30 -8.01 4.95 -14.06
C TYR A 30 -6.97 5.80 -13.32
N SER A 31 -6.04 6.46 -14.03
CA SER A 31 -5.10 7.41 -13.42
C SER A 31 -5.79 8.55 -12.65
N ARG A 32 -7.02 8.93 -13.05
CA ARG A 32 -7.83 9.93 -12.33
C ARG A 32 -8.35 9.39 -10.99
N GLY A 33 -8.42 8.08 -10.84
CA GLY A 33 -8.90 7.41 -9.62
C GLY A 33 -7.90 7.41 -8.48
N ILE A 34 -6.64 7.81 -8.71
CA ILE A 34 -5.61 7.82 -7.67
C ILE A 34 -6.00 8.66 -6.45
N VAL A 35 -6.77 9.73 -6.65
CA VAL A 35 -7.26 10.59 -5.57
C VAL A 35 -8.21 9.86 -4.61
N MET A 36 -8.75 8.70 -5.01
CA MET A 36 -9.62 7.85 -4.18
C MET A 36 -8.83 6.84 -3.33
N PHE A 37 -7.54 6.66 -3.59
CA PHE A 37 -6.71 5.68 -2.88
C PHE A 37 -6.70 5.85 -1.36
N PRO A 38 -6.59 7.08 -0.81
CA PRO A 38 -6.71 7.27 0.64
C PRO A 38 -8.07 6.83 1.21
N LEU A 39 -9.18 7.10 0.50
CA LEU A 39 -10.52 6.69 0.93
C LEU A 39 -10.69 5.17 0.91
N ILE A 40 -10.11 4.50 -0.09
CA ILE A 40 -10.07 3.04 -0.12
C ILE A 40 -9.24 2.51 1.04
N GLY A 41 -8.15 3.21 1.39
CA GLY A 41 -7.37 2.92 2.60
C GLY A 41 -8.22 2.93 3.87
N VAL A 42 -9.11 3.93 4.03
CA VAL A 42 -10.05 3.97 5.16
C VAL A 42 -10.95 2.73 5.18
N VAL A 43 -11.49 2.32 4.03
CA VAL A 43 -12.38 1.14 3.94
C VAL A 43 -11.63 -0.13 4.34
N LEU A 44 -10.48 -0.41 3.72
CA LEU A 44 -9.73 -1.64 3.95
C LEU A 44 -9.16 -1.70 5.37
N GLY A 45 -8.55 -0.60 5.83
CA GLY A 45 -8.01 -0.51 7.18
C GLY A 45 -9.12 -0.49 8.25
N GLY A 46 -10.28 0.11 7.95
CA GLY A 46 -11.45 0.06 8.83
C GLY A 46 -11.97 -1.37 9.03
N ILE A 47 -12.12 -2.14 7.95
CA ILE A 47 -12.51 -3.57 8.04
C ILE A 47 -11.47 -4.35 8.85
N THR A 48 -10.19 -4.14 8.56
CA THR A 48 -9.07 -4.79 9.26
C THR A 48 -9.08 -4.46 10.76
N GLY A 49 -9.28 -3.18 11.11
CA GLY A 49 -9.35 -2.73 12.49
C GLY A 49 -10.57 -3.27 13.24
N LEU A 50 -11.73 -3.39 12.58
CA LEU A 50 -12.91 -4.03 13.16
C LEU A 50 -12.67 -5.51 13.45
N VAL A 51 -12.01 -6.24 12.55
CA VAL A 51 -11.62 -7.64 12.78
C VAL A 51 -10.67 -7.75 13.96
N PHE A 52 -9.67 -6.87 14.07
CA PHE A 52 -8.78 -6.82 15.23
C PHE A 52 -9.57 -6.64 16.52
N MET A 53 -10.45 -5.63 16.58
CA MET A 53 -11.26 -5.33 17.77
C MET A 53 -12.19 -6.47 18.17
N ALA A 54 -12.79 -7.14 17.20
CA ALA A 54 -13.66 -8.28 17.46
C ALA A 54 -12.89 -9.48 18.05
N LEU A 55 -11.66 -9.71 17.57
CA LEU A 55 -10.87 -10.88 17.96
C LEU A 55 -10.05 -10.67 19.24
N GLN A 56 -9.60 -9.43 19.53
CA GLN A 56 -8.71 -9.20 20.68
C GLN A 56 -9.32 -9.59 22.02
N ALA A 57 -10.64 -9.44 22.16
CA ALA A 57 -11.35 -9.83 23.38
C ALA A 57 -11.47 -11.35 23.52
N TRP A 58 -11.45 -12.08 22.41
CA TRP A 58 -11.61 -13.53 22.38
C TRP A 58 -10.28 -14.30 22.44
N CYS A 59 -9.30 -13.92 21.61
CA CYS A 59 -8.04 -14.67 21.46
C CYS A 59 -6.78 -13.88 21.88
N GLY A 60 -6.95 -12.69 22.43
CA GLY A 60 -5.84 -11.83 22.85
C GLY A 60 -5.17 -11.06 21.71
N ILE A 61 -4.32 -10.10 22.10
CA ILE A 61 -3.71 -9.13 21.17
C ILE A 61 -2.85 -9.80 20.07
N PRO A 62 -1.93 -10.75 20.36
CA PRO A 62 -1.04 -11.28 19.33
C PRO A 62 -1.78 -12.04 18.22
N LEU A 63 -2.79 -12.86 18.59
CA LEU A 63 -3.58 -13.57 17.59
C LEU A 63 -4.51 -12.60 16.82
N ALA A 64 -5.11 -11.64 17.50
CA ALA A 64 -5.90 -10.61 16.82
C ALA A 64 -5.07 -9.82 15.81
N ALA A 65 -3.81 -9.48 16.13
CA ALA A 65 -2.87 -8.83 15.23
C ALA A 65 -2.57 -9.72 14.00
N LEU A 66 -2.30 -11.02 14.23
CA LEU A 66 -2.07 -11.97 13.13
C LEU A 66 -3.27 -12.03 12.19
N PHE A 67 -4.48 -12.21 12.73
CA PHE A 67 -5.70 -12.30 11.92
C PHE A 67 -6.06 -10.99 11.24
N ALA A 68 -5.76 -9.84 11.85
CA ALA A 68 -5.94 -8.55 11.20
C ALA A 68 -5.00 -8.39 9.99
N VAL A 69 -3.72 -8.72 10.14
CA VAL A 69 -2.75 -8.71 9.02
C VAL A 69 -3.18 -9.69 7.92
N LEU A 70 -3.61 -10.90 8.28
CA LEU A 70 -4.17 -11.86 7.33
C LEU A 70 -5.42 -11.32 6.63
N THR A 71 -6.32 -10.66 7.37
CA THR A 71 -7.53 -10.04 6.80
C THR A 71 -7.16 -9.02 5.72
N LEU A 72 -6.18 -8.15 5.96
CA LEU A 72 -5.74 -7.17 4.98
C LEU A 72 -5.14 -7.83 3.73
N ALA A 73 -4.33 -8.89 3.92
CA ALA A 73 -3.80 -9.68 2.82
C ALA A 73 -4.92 -10.32 1.98
N LEU A 74 -5.93 -10.90 2.61
CA LEU A 74 -7.10 -11.49 1.92
C LEU A 74 -7.95 -10.43 1.22
N LEU A 75 -8.20 -9.28 1.85
CA LEU A 75 -8.96 -8.18 1.25
C LEU A 75 -8.30 -7.66 -0.03
N THR A 76 -6.97 -7.67 -0.11
CA THR A 76 -6.22 -7.26 -1.30
C THR A 76 -5.90 -8.44 -2.23
N GLY A 77 -6.19 -9.66 -1.80
CA GLY A 77 -5.84 -10.89 -2.54
C GLY A 77 -4.33 -11.09 -2.66
N GLY A 78 -3.54 -10.55 -1.73
CA GLY A 78 -2.08 -10.62 -1.75
C GLY A 78 -1.40 -9.74 -2.81
N PHE A 79 -2.16 -8.97 -3.60
CA PHE A 79 -1.66 -8.21 -4.76
C PHE A 79 -0.47 -7.29 -4.44
N HIS A 80 -0.50 -6.62 -3.28
CA HIS A 80 0.60 -5.74 -2.88
C HIS A 80 1.78 -6.52 -2.30
N LEU A 81 1.51 -7.60 -1.56
CA LEU A 81 2.52 -8.51 -1.03
C LEU A 81 3.30 -9.21 -2.16
N ASP A 82 2.61 -9.63 -3.22
CA ASP A 82 3.20 -10.17 -4.44
C ASP A 82 4.18 -9.15 -5.06
N GLY A 83 3.71 -7.91 -5.25
CA GLY A 83 4.59 -6.83 -5.75
C GLY A 83 5.81 -6.55 -4.84
N LEU A 84 5.67 -6.69 -3.52
CA LEU A 84 6.81 -6.59 -2.59
C LEU A 84 7.80 -7.74 -2.81
N ALA A 85 7.31 -8.97 -2.91
CA ALA A 85 8.14 -10.14 -3.14
C ALA A 85 8.90 -10.04 -4.46
N ASP A 86 8.20 -9.74 -5.56
CA ASP A 86 8.78 -9.59 -6.89
C ASP A 86 9.83 -8.47 -6.93
N THR A 87 9.53 -7.33 -6.29
CA THR A 87 10.47 -6.21 -6.19
C THR A 87 11.75 -6.63 -5.47
N CYS A 88 11.64 -7.37 -4.36
CA CYS A 88 12.79 -7.84 -3.60
C CYS A 88 13.57 -8.92 -4.37
N ASP A 89 12.90 -9.86 -5.01
CA ASP A 89 13.57 -10.88 -5.83
C ASP A 89 14.34 -10.25 -7.00
N GLY A 90 13.76 -9.26 -7.66
CA GLY A 90 14.43 -8.53 -8.73
C GLY A 90 15.66 -7.77 -8.24
N ILE A 91 15.46 -6.88 -7.26
CA ILE A 91 16.52 -5.94 -6.83
C ILE A 91 17.67 -6.64 -6.13
N PHE A 92 17.39 -7.55 -5.21
CA PHE A 92 18.42 -8.26 -4.46
C PHE A 92 19.08 -9.39 -5.25
N SER A 93 18.62 -9.68 -6.49
CA SER A 93 19.31 -10.59 -7.41
C SER A 93 20.71 -10.10 -7.81
N ALA A 94 21.01 -8.82 -7.61
CA ALA A 94 22.26 -8.16 -8.00
C ALA A 94 22.63 -8.38 -9.48
N ARG A 95 21.62 -8.51 -10.36
CA ARG A 95 21.79 -8.72 -11.80
C ARG A 95 21.73 -7.38 -12.55
N ARG A 96 21.93 -7.42 -13.87
CA ARG A 96 21.66 -6.27 -14.74
C ARG A 96 20.15 -5.95 -14.73
N ARG A 97 19.82 -4.71 -15.01
CA ARG A 97 18.46 -4.17 -14.96
C ARG A 97 17.45 -5.04 -15.73
N GLU A 98 17.77 -5.41 -16.96
CA GLU A 98 16.88 -6.22 -17.82
C GLU A 98 16.54 -7.56 -17.13
N ARG A 99 17.56 -8.20 -16.56
CA ARG A 99 17.36 -9.46 -15.84
C ARG A 99 16.61 -9.31 -14.53
N MET A 100 16.77 -8.18 -13.81
CA MET A 100 15.95 -7.86 -12.64
C MET A 100 14.48 -7.78 -13.03
N LEU A 101 14.16 -7.06 -14.11
CA LEU A 101 12.79 -6.91 -14.61
C LEU A 101 12.17 -8.23 -15.11
N GLU A 102 12.98 -9.13 -15.65
CA GLU A 102 12.55 -10.48 -15.99
C GLU A 102 12.24 -11.33 -14.75
N ILE A 103 13.11 -11.28 -13.72
CA ILE A 103 12.89 -11.98 -12.44
C ILE A 103 11.59 -11.52 -11.80
N MET A 104 11.31 -10.20 -11.79
CA MET A 104 10.07 -9.63 -11.28
C MET A 104 8.81 -10.03 -12.07
N ARG A 105 8.93 -10.65 -13.23
CA ARG A 105 7.82 -11.21 -14.03
C ARG A 105 7.64 -12.71 -13.83
N ASP A 106 8.60 -13.36 -13.21
CA ASP A 106 8.55 -14.80 -12.95
C ASP A 106 7.59 -15.05 -11.79
N SER A 107 6.57 -15.88 -11.99
CA SER A 107 5.59 -16.22 -10.96
C SER A 107 6.15 -17.10 -9.82
N ARG A 108 7.41 -17.51 -9.91
CA ARG A 108 8.09 -18.30 -8.88
C ARG A 108 8.64 -17.39 -7.80
N LEU A 109 8.25 -17.66 -6.55
CA LEU A 109 8.80 -16.98 -5.39
C LEU A 109 10.28 -17.34 -5.20
N GLY A 110 11.14 -16.32 -5.20
CA GLY A 110 12.56 -16.46 -4.88
C GLY A 110 12.85 -16.32 -3.38
N THR A 111 14.08 -16.52 -3.02
CA THR A 111 14.51 -16.44 -1.61
C THR A 111 14.37 -15.05 -1.03
N HIS A 112 14.69 -14.01 -1.80
CA HIS A 112 14.63 -12.62 -1.32
C HIS A 112 13.19 -12.14 -1.15
N GLY A 113 12.30 -12.53 -2.07
CA GLY A 113 10.86 -12.29 -1.94
C GLY A 113 10.28 -13.01 -0.73
N GLY A 114 10.61 -14.29 -0.56
CA GLY A 114 10.20 -15.07 0.61
C GLY A 114 10.65 -14.45 1.94
N LEU A 115 11.91 -14.03 2.04
CA LEU A 115 12.44 -13.34 3.22
C LEU A 115 11.72 -12.00 3.45
N ALA A 116 11.49 -11.20 2.40
CA ALA A 116 10.79 -9.93 2.50
C ALA A 116 9.37 -10.11 3.04
N LEU A 117 8.62 -11.11 2.54
CA LEU A 117 7.29 -11.43 3.04
C LEU A 117 7.30 -11.83 4.51
N ILE A 118 8.22 -12.74 4.92
CA ILE A 118 8.34 -13.19 6.30
C ILE A 118 8.61 -12.01 7.22
N PHE A 119 9.62 -11.18 6.90
CA PHE A 119 9.97 -10.06 7.77
C PHE A 119 8.90 -8.98 7.81
N VAL A 120 8.27 -8.61 6.70
CA VAL A 120 7.25 -7.57 6.68
C VAL A 120 5.97 -8.02 7.40
N LEU A 121 5.54 -9.27 7.21
CA LEU A 121 4.37 -9.80 7.89
C LEU A 121 4.60 -9.95 9.40
N LEU A 122 5.76 -10.48 9.82
CA LEU A 122 6.15 -10.56 11.23
C LEU A 122 6.25 -9.18 11.86
N ALA A 123 6.90 -8.22 11.19
CA ALA A 123 7.01 -6.86 11.68
C ALA A 123 5.65 -6.20 11.83
N LYS A 124 4.72 -6.37 10.88
CA LYS A 124 3.34 -5.86 11.01
C LYS A 124 2.64 -6.44 12.24
N VAL A 125 2.72 -7.77 12.45
CA VAL A 125 2.10 -8.43 13.62
C VAL A 125 2.68 -7.90 14.92
N LEU A 126 4.01 -7.80 15.02
CA LEU A 126 4.70 -7.34 16.23
C LEU A 126 4.39 -5.88 16.53
N VAL A 127 4.47 -4.98 15.53
CA VAL A 127 4.19 -3.56 15.70
C VAL A 127 2.73 -3.31 16.07
N VAL A 128 1.79 -3.99 15.42
CA VAL A 128 0.37 -3.92 15.76
C VAL A 128 0.12 -4.38 17.20
N SER A 129 0.77 -5.47 17.62
CA SER A 129 0.66 -5.98 18.99
C SER A 129 1.18 -4.95 20.01
N GLU A 130 2.34 -4.36 19.75
CA GLU A 130 2.94 -3.35 20.60
C GLU A 130 2.10 -2.07 20.69
N LEU A 131 1.59 -1.58 19.56
CA LEU A 131 0.69 -0.42 19.53
C LEU A 131 -0.59 -0.67 20.34
N ALA A 132 -1.17 -1.87 20.23
CA ALA A 132 -2.34 -2.24 21.00
C ALA A 132 -2.05 -2.30 22.51
N LEU A 133 -0.89 -2.84 22.92
CA LEU A 133 -0.43 -2.84 24.32
C LEU A 133 -0.23 -1.44 24.86
N ARG A 134 0.19 -0.49 24.05
CA ARG A 134 0.33 0.94 24.41
C ARG A 134 -1.01 1.70 24.41
N GLY A 135 -2.13 1.02 24.15
CA GLY A 135 -3.46 1.63 24.15
C GLY A 135 -3.77 2.48 22.93
N THR A 136 -3.04 2.29 21.82
CA THR A 136 -3.34 2.98 20.56
C THR A 136 -4.74 2.56 20.05
N PRO A 137 -5.57 3.49 19.56
CA PRO A 137 -6.89 3.16 19.00
C PRO A 137 -6.74 2.39 17.69
N MET A 138 -6.76 1.05 17.76
CA MET A 138 -6.37 0.16 16.67
C MET A 138 -7.23 0.29 15.41
N LEU A 139 -8.54 0.58 15.54
CA LEU A 139 -9.39 0.86 14.39
C LEU A 139 -8.85 2.04 13.56
N ALA A 140 -8.51 3.12 14.25
CA ALA A 140 -7.96 4.31 13.64
C ALA A 140 -6.53 4.09 13.10
N ALA A 141 -5.70 3.35 13.84
CA ALA A 141 -4.33 3.03 13.44
C ALA A 141 -4.28 2.22 12.13
N PHE A 142 -5.11 1.17 11.99
CA PHE A 142 -5.21 0.40 10.75
C PHE A 142 -5.75 1.24 9.59
N ALA A 143 -6.80 2.03 9.83
CA ALA A 143 -7.34 2.91 8.81
C ALA A 143 -6.28 3.92 8.33
N ALA A 144 -5.57 4.57 9.25
CA ALA A 144 -4.53 5.55 8.93
C ALA A 144 -3.30 4.92 8.25
N ALA A 145 -2.88 3.72 8.65
CA ALA A 145 -1.79 2.99 7.99
C ALA A 145 -2.15 2.66 6.54
N CYS A 146 -3.37 2.15 6.29
CA CYS A 146 -3.84 1.87 4.94
C CYS A 146 -4.00 3.15 4.10
N VAL A 147 -4.42 4.27 4.70
CA VAL A 147 -4.44 5.60 4.07
C VAL A 147 -3.03 6.02 3.67
N ALA A 148 -2.05 5.87 4.57
CA ALA A 148 -0.67 6.26 4.33
C ALA A 148 -0.03 5.41 3.21
N GLY A 149 -0.13 4.09 3.25
CA GLY A 149 0.42 3.21 2.22
C GLY A 149 -0.10 3.56 0.83
N ARG A 150 -1.43 3.65 0.69
CA ARG A 150 -2.07 3.94 -0.60
C ARG A 150 -1.88 5.38 -1.04
N GLY A 151 -1.94 6.33 -0.10
CA GLY A 151 -1.75 7.75 -0.40
C GLY A 151 -0.32 8.06 -0.85
N THR A 152 0.70 7.48 -0.22
CA THR A 152 2.10 7.76 -0.55
C THR A 152 2.59 7.05 -1.81
N ALA A 153 1.93 5.96 -2.25
CA ALA A 153 2.25 5.29 -3.50
C ALA A 153 2.19 6.22 -4.73
N VAL A 154 1.43 7.33 -4.65
CA VAL A 154 1.36 8.35 -5.70
C VAL A 154 2.72 8.97 -6.01
N LEU A 155 3.65 8.97 -5.05
CA LEU A 155 5.02 9.47 -5.23
C LEU A 155 5.82 8.66 -6.25
N LEU A 156 5.55 7.36 -6.38
CA LEU A 156 6.16 6.50 -7.38
C LEU A 156 5.47 6.60 -8.75
N MET A 157 4.28 7.17 -8.81
CA MET A 157 3.52 7.36 -10.05
C MET A 157 3.83 8.70 -10.71
N TYR A 158 4.04 9.76 -9.92
CA TYR A 158 4.25 11.11 -10.41
C TYR A 158 5.69 11.32 -10.90
N ARG A 159 5.83 11.78 -12.15
CA ARG A 159 7.15 12.08 -12.78
C ARG A 159 8.14 10.91 -12.85
N HIS A 160 7.66 9.68 -12.71
CA HIS A 160 8.43 8.49 -13.02
C HIS A 160 8.04 7.95 -14.38
N ARG A 161 8.97 7.22 -15.03
CA ARG A 161 8.65 6.43 -16.23
C ARG A 161 8.30 5.01 -15.84
N TYR A 162 7.47 4.38 -16.64
CA TYR A 162 7.22 2.96 -16.52
C TYR A 162 8.46 2.18 -16.99
N ALA A 163 8.93 1.22 -16.19
CA ALA A 163 10.20 0.54 -16.44
C ALA A 163 10.08 -0.64 -17.43
N ARG A 164 8.86 -1.06 -17.75
CA ARG A 164 8.55 -2.15 -18.70
C ARG A 164 7.84 -1.60 -19.92
N GLU A 165 7.70 -2.43 -20.96
CA GLU A 165 6.92 -2.08 -22.16
C GLU A 165 5.42 -2.17 -21.88
N GLU A 166 4.97 -3.23 -21.19
CA GLU A 166 3.56 -3.50 -20.89
C GLU A 166 3.35 -3.91 -19.43
N GLY A 167 2.16 -3.64 -18.90
CA GLY A 167 1.71 -4.05 -17.59
C GLY A 167 0.74 -3.06 -16.93
N LEU A 168 0.03 -3.52 -15.90
CA LEU A 168 -1.04 -2.77 -15.21
C LEU A 168 -0.56 -1.44 -14.60
N GLY A 169 0.68 -1.35 -14.14
CA GLY A 169 1.24 -0.13 -13.57
C GLY A 169 1.35 1.02 -14.58
N ASN A 170 1.39 0.73 -15.88
CA ASN A 170 1.45 1.74 -16.94
C ASN A 170 0.21 2.67 -16.98
N VAL A 171 -0.89 2.27 -16.37
CA VAL A 171 -2.10 3.10 -16.25
C VAL A 171 -1.88 4.31 -15.33
N PHE A 172 -1.00 4.19 -14.35
CA PHE A 172 -0.75 5.20 -13.32
C PHE A 172 0.62 5.88 -13.47
N ILE A 173 1.67 5.09 -13.70
CA ILE A 173 3.06 5.58 -13.68
C ILE A 173 3.30 6.53 -14.86
N GLY A 174 3.75 7.76 -14.53
CA GLY A 174 3.98 8.83 -15.50
C GLY A 174 2.72 9.54 -16.01
N LYS A 175 1.52 9.06 -15.66
CA LYS A 175 0.24 9.64 -16.11
C LYS A 175 -0.48 10.45 -15.02
N VAL A 176 -0.04 10.33 -13.79
CA VAL A 176 -0.58 11.10 -12.64
C VAL A 176 -0.03 12.52 -12.70
N THR A 177 -0.91 13.51 -12.55
CA THR A 177 -0.56 14.93 -12.57
C THR A 177 -0.13 15.44 -11.19
N GLY A 178 0.60 16.59 -11.15
CA GLY A 178 0.97 17.22 -9.88
C GLY A 178 -0.25 17.60 -9.02
N ARG A 179 -1.35 18.05 -9.65
CA ARG A 179 -2.60 18.35 -8.94
C ARG A 179 -3.18 17.09 -8.27
N GLN A 180 -3.22 15.96 -8.97
CA GLN A 180 -3.69 14.69 -8.40
C GLN A 180 -2.79 14.24 -7.25
N THR A 181 -1.47 14.38 -7.39
CA THR A 181 -0.50 14.08 -6.32
C THR A 181 -0.76 14.92 -5.08
N CYS A 182 -0.89 16.25 -5.23
CA CYS A 182 -1.18 17.14 -4.10
C CYS A 182 -2.53 16.83 -3.44
N VAL A 183 -3.58 16.55 -4.22
CA VAL A 183 -4.90 16.21 -3.69
C VAL A 183 -4.85 14.88 -2.93
N THR A 184 -4.16 13.87 -3.48
CA THR A 184 -4.03 12.54 -2.82
C THR A 184 -3.27 12.64 -1.50
N LEU A 185 -2.12 13.34 -1.48
CA LEU A 185 -1.34 13.53 -0.27
C LEU A 185 -2.05 14.43 0.75
N GLY A 186 -2.72 15.49 0.29
CA GLY A 186 -3.52 16.37 1.15
C GLY A 186 -4.68 15.63 1.79
N LEU A 187 -5.38 14.79 1.02
CA LEU A 187 -6.46 13.95 1.56
C LEU A 187 -5.92 12.92 2.57
N ALA A 188 -4.78 12.30 2.27
CA ALA A 188 -4.12 11.39 3.22
C ALA A 188 -3.74 12.11 4.53
N ALA A 189 -3.22 13.35 4.44
CA ALA A 189 -2.88 14.14 5.61
C ALA A 189 -4.11 14.52 6.47
N ILE A 190 -5.20 14.94 5.82
CA ILE A 190 -6.46 15.24 6.52
C ILE A 190 -6.99 14.00 7.23
N LEU A 191 -7.02 12.85 6.53
CA LEU A 191 -7.50 11.60 7.10
C LEU A 191 -6.61 11.11 8.25
N ALA A 192 -5.29 11.20 8.13
CA ALA A 192 -4.36 10.85 9.21
C ALA A 192 -4.57 11.73 10.45
N ALA A 193 -4.78 13.04 10.26
CA ALA A 193 -5.05 13.98 11.35
C ALA A 193 -6.42 13.73 12.04
N VAL A 194 -7.44 13.35 11.27
CA VAL A 194 -8.79 13.05 11.81
C VAL A 194 -8.82 11.72 12.53
N LEU A 195 -8.20 10.69 11.95
CA LEU A 195 -8.18 9.33 12.52
C LEU A 195 -7.32 9.24 13.78
N LEU A 196 -6.19 9.93 13.81
CA LEU A 196 -5.25 9.95 14.94
C LEU A 196 -5.05 11.40 15.41
N PRO A 197 -5.91 11.90 16.32
CA PRO A 197 -5.85 13.27 16.79
C PRO A 197 -4.48 13.64 17.40
N GLY A 198 -4.14 14.91 17.28
CA GLY A 198 -2.83 15.43 17.66
C GLY A 198 -1.82 15.31 16.52
N MET A 199 -0.51 15.42 16.85
CA MET A 199 0.56 15.43 15.84
C MET A 199 1.01 14.04 15.40
N ARG A 200 0.63 12.96 16.11
CA ARG A 200 1.16 11.60 15.86
C ARG A 200 0.86 11.09 14.45
N GLY A 201 -0.41 11.15 14.03
CA GLY A 201 -0.81 10.66 12.71
C GLY A 201 -0.16 11.44 11.56
N VAL A 202 -0.06 12.77 11.71
CA VAL A 202 0.59 13.63 10.71
C VAL A 202 2.09 13.38 10.67
N ALA A 203 2.75 13.28 11.84
CA ALA A 203 4.18 13.00 11.93
C ALA A 203 4.52 11.64 11.30
N ALA A 204 3.75 10.59 11.62
CA ALA A 204 3.92 9.27 11.02
C ALA A 204 3.74 9.30 9.49
N LEU A 205 2.77 10.08 8.99
CA LEU A 205 2.58 10.26 7.55
C LEU A 205 3.78 10.98 6.91
N VAL A 206 4.33 12.01 7.54
CA VAL A 206 5.52 12.71 7.03
C VAL A 206 6.72 11.76 6.94
N VAL A 207 6.97 10.95 7.98
CA VAL A 207 8.00 9.91 7.95
C VAL A 207 7.76 8.94 6.79
N THR A 208 6.53 8.49 6.60
CA THR A 208 6.15 7.60 5.50
C THR A 208 6.38 8.25 4.13
N ILE A 209 5.98 9.51 3.95
CA ILE A 209 6.21 10.26 2.70
C ILE A 209 7.71 10.31 2.36
N VAL A 210 8.55 10.66 3.34
CA VAL A 210 10.00 10.74 3.15
C VAL A 210 10.57 9.38 2.79
N ALA A 211 10.22 8.33 3.51
CA ALA A 211 10.72 6.98 3.27
C ALA A 211 10.30 6.45 1.90
N ILE A 212 9.03 6.61 1.50
CA ILE A 212 8.54 6.16 0.20
C ILE A 212 9.11 7.01 -0.95
N PHE A 213 9.34 8.31 -0.74
CA PHE A 213 10.06 9.13 -1.72
C PHE A 213 11.49 8.63 -1.95
N ILE A 214 12.23 8.35 -0.87
CA ILE A 214 13.60 7.80 -0.95
C ILE A 214 13.57 6.43 -1.67
N LEU A 215 12.66 5.54 -1.28
CA LEU A 215 12.47 4.25 -1.96
C LEU A 215 12.23 4.45 -3.46
N GLY A 216 11.33 5.34 -3.85
CA GLY A 216 11.05 5.64 -5.25
C GLY A 216 12.28 6.10 -6.03
N GLN A 217 13.15 6.93 -5.41
CA GLN A 217 14.41 7.37 -6.05
C GLN A 217 15.43 6.22 -6.18
N LEU A 218 15.53 5.35 -5.18
CA LEU A 218 16.39 4.16 -5.23
C LEU A 218 15.93 3.20 -6.33
N LEU A 219 14.65 2.90 -6.38
CA LEU A 219 14.04 2.05 -7.41
C LEU A 219 14.25 2.62 -8.82
N LYS A 220 14.06 3.94 -8.98
CA LYS A 220 14.32 4.63 -10.24
C LYS A 220 15.76 4.48 -10.69
N ARG A 221 16.73 4.57 -9.77
CA ARG A 221 18.17 4.40 -10.09
C ARG A 221 18.48 2.98 -10.50
N THR A 222 17.89 1.99 -9.84
CA THR A 222 18.17 0.56 -10.04
C THR A 222 17.43 0.01 -11.27
N LEU A 223 16.12 0.29 -11.41
CA LEU A 223 15.26 -0.26 -12.45
C LEU A 223 15.05 0.70 -13.64
N GLY A 224 15.56 1.92 -13.55
CA GLY A 224 15.36 2.95 -14.58
C GLY A 224 13.95 3.52 -14.62
N GLY A 225 13.08 3.17 -13.68
CA GLY A 225 11.67 3.59 -13.59
C GLY A 225 10.94 2.83 -12.50
N GLN A 226 9.61 2.78 -12.59
CA GLN A 226 8.75 2.04 -11.66
C GLN A 226 7.98 0.95 -12.40
N THR A 227 7.51 -0.06 -11.67
CA THR A 227 6.61 -1.12 -12.15
C THR A 227 5.35 -1.19 -11.29
N GLY A 228 4.37 -2.00 -11.66
CA GLY A 228 3.23 -2.31 -10.79
C GLY A 228 3.67 -2.89 -9.45
N ASP A 229 4.70 -3.75 -9.48
CA ASP A 229 5.23 -4.44 -8.30
C ASP A 229 5.87 -3.44 -7.33
N THR A 230 6.63 -2.45 -7.85
CA THR A 230 7.20 -1.39 -7.00
C THR A 230 6.12 -0.52 -6.34
N LEU A 231 4.93 -0.36 -6.97
CA LEU A 231 3.79 0.30 -6.32
C LEU A 231 3.22 -0.57 -5.18
N GLY A 232 3.11 -1.89 -5.39
CA GLY A 232 2.72 -2.84 -4.35
C GLY A 232 3.69 -2.81 -3.17
N ALA A 233 4.99 -2.87 -3.44
CA ALA A 233 6.04 -2.75 -2.43
C ALA A 233 5.93 -1.43 -1.64
N ALA A 234 5.70 -0.31 -2.32
CA ALA A 234 5.55 1.00 -1.68
C ALA A 234 4.31 1.05 -0.77
N ILE A 235 3.20 0.39 -1.12
CA ILE A 235 2.00 0.31 -0.29
C ILE A 235 2.28 -0.50 0.97
N GLU A 236 2.86 -1.71 0.86
CA GLU A 236 3.17 -2.58 1.99
C GLU A 236 4.16 -1.96 2.97
N LEU A 237 5.25 -1.39 2.43
CA LEU A 237 6.25 -0.68 3.24
C LEU A 237 5.70 0.61 3.82
N GLY A 238 4.86 1.35 3.08
CA GLY A 238 4.21 2.55 3.56
C GLY A 238 3.31 2.29 4.76
N GLU A 239 2.52 1.19 4.75
CA GLU A 239 1.71 0.76 5.90
C GLU A 239 2.59 0.41 7.11
N LEU A 240 3.64 -0.39 6.90
CA LEU A 240 4.54 -0.80 7.97
C LEU A 240 5.28 0.38 8.59
N ILE A 241 5.85 1.27 7.76
CA ILE A 241 6.60 2.45 8.21
C ILE A 241 5.69 3.39 8.98
N PHE A 242 4.45 3.59 8.52
CA PHE A 242 3.47 4.40 9.25
C PHE A 242 3.19 3.83 10.64
N LEU A 243 2.94 2.52 10.75
CA LEU A 243 2.72 1.85 12.05
C LEU A 243 3.95 1.94 12.96
N LEU A 244 5.15 1.75 12.42
CA LEU A 244 6.41 1.91 13.16
C LEU A 244 6.59 3.34 13.68
N ALA A 245 6.22 4.34 12.90
CA ALA A 245 6.34 5.74 13.29
C ALA A 245 5.29 6.18 14.35
N LEU A 246 4.30 5.34 14.65
CA LEU A 246 3.35 5.53 15.76
C LEU A 246 3.86 5.02 17.11
N LEU A 247 4.91 4.16 17.14
CA LEU A 247 5.54 3.65 18.35
C LEU A 247 6.21 4.74 19.16
#